data_a1562860e3e8a4df17e528d93708359f
#
_entry.id   a1562860e3e8a4df17e528d93708359f
#
_cell.length_a   1.000
_cell.length_b   1.000
_cell.length_c   1.000
_cell.angle_alpha   90.00
_cell.angle_beta   90.00
_cell.angle_gamma   90.00
#
_symmetry.space_group_name_H-M   'P 1'
#
loop_
_entity.id
_entity.type
_entity.pdbx_description
1 polymer ?
#
loop_
_entity_poly.entity_id
_entity_poly.type
_entity_poly.pdbx_seq_one_letter_code
_entity_poly.pdbx_strand_id
1 'polypeptide(L)'
;MKRIAILATNGFEESELKSPKDALEQEGFQADIVSPQAGKIKSWSDGNWSNSYNVDQTIDQVSAKDYDALVLPGGVMNPDTLRTNDNALIFVRDFFKMKKPVAAICHGPQILISADVVKGRTLTSYKSIKDDLINAGAKWKDEAVIVDEGFVTSRNPGDLPKFNSKLIEEIKEGKHAEQHA
;
A
#
# COMPACT_ATOMS: atom_id res chain seq x y z
N MET A 1 16.62 -12.93 -2.34
CA MET A 1 15.96 -11.79 -3.04
C MET A 1 14.69 -11.47 -2.28
N LYS A 2 14.46 -10.21 -1.91
CA LYS A 2 13.24 -9.81 -1.20
C LYS A 2 12.04 -9.79 -2.14
N ARG A 3 10.87 -10.20 -1.64
CA ARG A 3 9.60 -10.20 -2.38
C ARG A 3 8.63 -9.21 -1.77
N ILE A 4 8.04 -8.37 -2.59
CA ILE A 4 7.15 -7.29 -2.18
C ILE A 4 5.77 -7.52 -2.81
N ALA A 5 4.73 -7.51 -2.00
CA ALA A 5 3.37 -7.54 -2.49
C ALA A 5 2.88 -6.12 -2.80
N ILE A 6 2.30 -5.91 -3.97
CA ILE A 6 1.55 -4.70 -4.31
C ILE A 6 0.08 -5.13 -4.42
N LEU A 7 -0.71 -4.81 -3.41
CA LEU A 7 -2.12 -5.19 -3.36
C LEU A 7 -2.96 -4.16 -4.09
N ALA A 8 -3.59 -4.55 -5.18
CA ALA A 8 -4.41 -3.67 -6.00
C ALA A 8 -5.53 -4.42 -6.72
N THR A 9 -6.59 -3.68 -7.09
CA THR A 9 -7.66 -4.10 -7.97
C THR A 9 -7.95 -2.99 -8.97
N ASN A 10 -8.99 -3.12 -9.80
CA ASN A 10 -9.33 -2.14 -10.83
C ASN A 10 -9.49 -0.72 -10.26
N GLY A 11 -9.12 0.28 -11.06
CA GLY A 11 -9.26 1.69 -10.72
C GLY A 11 -8.16 2.23 -9.79
N PHE A 12 -7.03 1.52 -9.67
CA PHE A 12 -5.85 2.07 -9.00
C PHE A 12 -5.23 3.20 -9.82
N GLU A 13 -4.69 4.21 -9.15
CA GLU A 13 -3.91 5.26 -9.81
C GLU A 13 -2.63 4.64 -10.40
N GLU A 14 -2.47 4.73 -11.71
CA GLU A 14 -1.42 4.03 -12.44
C GLU A 14 -0.02 4.33 -11.93
N SER A 15 0.30 5.60 -11.72
CA SER A 15 1.61 6.02 -11.24
C SER A 15 1.95 5.47 -9.85
N GLU A 16 0.95 5.30 -9.00
CA GLU A 16 1.10 4.85 -7.61
C GLU A 16 1.35 3.33 -7.49
N LEU A 17 1.11 2.57 -8.55
CA LEU A 17 1.53 1.18 -8.66
C LEU A 17 2.82 1.06 -9.46
N LYS A 18 2.85 1.69 -10.64
CA LYS A 18 3.97 1.53 -11.58
C LYS A 18 5.28 2.09 -11.02
N SER A 19 5.27 3.29 -10.48
CA SER A 19 6.49 3.94 -9.97
C SER A 19 7.14 3.17 -8.80
N PRO A 20 6.41 2.74 -7.75
CA PRO A 20 7.00 1.90 -6.72
C PRO A 20 7.48 0.54 -7.25
N LYS A 21 6.71 -0.11 -8.15
CA LYS A 21 7.11 -1.38 -8.76
C LYS A 21 8.44 -1.25 -9.50
N ASP A 22 8.55 -0.26 -10.38
CA ASP A 22 9.79 -0.02 -11.15
C ASP A 22 10.98 0.27 -10.21
N ALA A 23 10.79 1.07 -9.16
CA ALA A 23 11.83 1.40 -8.19
C ALA A 23 12.30 0.17 -7.41
N LEU A 24 11.37 -0.69 -6.99
CA LEU A 24 11.69 -1.93 -6.28
C LEU A 24 12.45 -2.92 -7.18
N GLU A 25 12.05 -3.06 -8.43
CA GLU A 25 12.70 -3.94 -9.41
C GLU A 25 14.11 -3.44 -9.76
N GLN A 26 14.32 -2.13 -9.85
CA GLN A 26 15.65 -1.52 -10.04
C GLN A 26 16.61 -1.80 -8.87
N GLU A 27 16.07 -1.96 -7.65
CA GLU A 27 16.84 -2.38 -6.46
C GLU A 27 17.08 -3.91 -6.40
N GLY A 28 16.61 -4.65 -7.40
CA GLY A 28 16.74 -6.11 -7.46
C GLY A 28 15.76 -6.87 -6.58
N PHE A 29 14.65 -6.24 -6.16
CA PHE A 29 13.57 -6.91 -5.45
C PHE A 29 12.54 -7.46 -6.44
N GLN A 30 11.82 -8.49 -6.04
CA GLN A 30 10.67 -9.00 -6.79
C GLN A 30 9.40 -8.29 -6.30
N ALA A 31 8.67 -7.63 -7.18
CA ALA A 31 7.43 -6.94 -6.86
C ALA A 31 6.25 -7.60 -7.58
N ASP A 32 5.44 -8.34 -6.83
CA ASP A 32 4.27 -9.06 -7.34
C ASP A 32 2.99 -8.23 -7.18
N ILE A 33 2.20 -8.14 -8.23
CA ILE A 33 0.84 -7.60 -8.15
C ILE A 33 -0.08 -8.69 -7.59
N VAL A 34 -0.60 -8.45 -6.39
CA VAL A 34 -1.55 -9.32 -5.70
C VAL A 34 -2.95 -8.71 -5.81
N SER A 35 -3.95 -9.48 -6.19
CA SER A 35 -5.32 -9.00 -6.35
C SER A 35 -6.35 -10.04 -5.93
N PRO A 36 -7.55 -9.63 -5.49
CA PRO A 36 -8.68 -10.55 -5.31
C PRO A 36 -9.12 -11.23 -6.61
N GLN A 37 -8.89 -10.61 -7.78
CA GLN A 37 -9.25 -11.17 -9.08
C GLN A 37 -8.03 -11.71 -9.82
N ALA A 38 -8.21 -12.81 -10.56
CA ALA A 38 -7.20 -13.34 -11.45
C ALA A 38 -7.15 -12.60 -12.79
N GLY A 39 -6.08 -12.81 -13.55
CA GLY A 39 -5.91 -12.30 -14.90
C GLY A 39 -5.33 -10.89 -14.94
N LYS A 40 -6.15 -9.87 -15.12
CA LYS A 40 -5.70 -8.49 -15.26
C LYS A 40 -6.53 -7.52 -14.43
N ILE A 41 -5.87 -6.48 -13.93
CA ILE A 41 -6.50 -5.30 -13.35
C ILE A 41 -6.22 -4.09 -14.22
N LYS A 42 -7.15 -3.13 -14.25
CA LYS A 42 -7.09 -1.96 -15.10
C LYS A 42 -6.84 -0.71 -14.27
N SER A 43 -5.86 0.09 -14.69
CA SER A 43 -5.49 1.34 -14.04
C SER A 43 -6.42 2.49 -14.41
N TRP A 44 -6.34 3.54 -13.60
CA TRP A 44 -6.93 4.85 -13.83
C TRP A 44 -5.81 5.88 -13.94
N SER A 45 -5.85 6.76 -14.93
CA SER A 45 -4.89 7.84 -15.13
C SER A 45 -5.54 9.00 -15.86
N ASP A 46 -5.24 10.23 -15.47
CA ASP A 46 -5.71 11.45 -16.11
C ASP A 46 -7.24 11.49 -16.36
N GLY A 47 -8.01 11.02 -15.39
CA GLY A 47 -9.46 11.04 -15.45
C GLY A 47 -10.09 9.95 -16.33
N ASN A 48 -9.32 8.96 -16.77
CA ASN A 48 -9.79 7.88 -17.63
C ASN A 48 -9.21 6.51 -17.25
N TRP A 49 -9.89 5.45 -17.71
CA TRP A 49 -9.32 4.12 -17.72
C TRP A 49 -8.07 4.08 -18.60
N SER A 50 -7.01 3.47 -18.11
CA SER A 50 -5.71 3.41 -18.78
C SER A 50 -5.27 1.96 -19.02
N ASN A 51 -4.02 1.63 -18.71
CA ASN A 51 -3.40 0.35 -19.04
C ASN A 51 -3.92 -0.81 -18.18
N SER A 52 -3.76 -2.02 -18.70
CA SER A 52 -4.03 -3.25 -17.96
C SER A 52 -2.71 -3.88 -17.50
N TYR A 53 -2.73 -4.38 -16.28
CA TYR A 53 -1.59 -5.03 -15.62
C TYR A 53 -1.93 -6.47 -15.29
N ASN A 54 -1.00 -7.39 -15.53
CA ASN A 54 -1.20 -8.78 -15.16
C ASN A 54 -1.17 -8.92 -13.63
N VAL A 55 -2.08 -9.72 -13.10
CA VAL A 55 -2.05 -10.14 -11.71
C VAL A 55 -1.09 -11.32 -11.59
N ASP A 56 -0.07 -11.18 -10.75
CA ASP A 56 0.95 -12.22 -10.56
C ASP A 56 0.42 -13.31 -9.62
N GLN A 57 -0.34 -12.93 -8.59
CA GLN A 57 -0.91 -13.85 -7.61
C GLN A 57 -2.31 -13.41 -7.20
N THR A 58 -3.21 -14.35 -7.01
CA THR A 58 -4.48 -14.04 -6.35
C THR A 58 -4.35 -14.12 -4.84
N ILE A 59 -5.11 -13.31 -4.13
CA ILE A 59 -4.98 -13.14 -2.67
C ILE A 59 -5.30 -14.42 -1.87
N ASP A 60 -6.08 -15.33 -2.45
CA ASP A 60 -6.41 -16.64 -1.87
C ASP A 60 -5.28 -17.66 -2.01
N GLN A 61 -4.30 -17.41 -2.87
CA GLN A 61 -3.16 -18.29 -3.12
C GLN A 61 -1.88 -17.89 -2.37
N VAL A 62 -1.88 -16.74 -1.70
CA VAL A 62 -0.70 -16.21 -1.01
C VAL A 62 -1.02 -15.77 0.41
N SER A 63 0.01 -15.62 1.22
CA SER A 63 -0.08 -15.08 2.56
C SER A 63 1.00 -14.02 2.81
N ALA A 64 0.85 -13.23 3.86
CA ALA A 64 1.87 -12.26 4.25
C ALA A 64 3.24 -12.91 4.58
N LYS A 65 3.28 -14.24 4.82
CA LYS A 65 4.54 -14.97 5.04
C LYS A 65 5.42 -15.03 3.80
N ASP A 66 4.79 -15.00 2.62
CA ASP A 66 5.46 -15.13 1.32
C ASP A 66 6.18 -13.86 0.87
N TYR A 67 5.97 -12.76 1.59
CA TYR A 67 6.48 -11.43 1.23
C TYR A 67 7.23 -10.76 2.39
N ASP A 68 8.15 -9.86 2.04
CA ASP A 68 8.93 -9.05 2.99
C ASP A 68 8.28 -7.71 3.31
N ALA A 69 7.47 -7.17 2.42
CA ALA A 69 6.76 -5.90 2.59
C ALA A 69 5.49 -5.83 1.76
N LEU A 70 4.64 -4.85 2.06
CA LEU A 70 3.37 -4.58 1.39
C LEU A 70 3.32 -3.14 0.87
N VAL A 71 2.84 -2.95 -0.36
CA VAL A 71 2.53 -1.63 -0.94
C VAL A 71 1.04 -1.57 -1.27
N LEU A 72 0.41 -0.46 -0.88
CA LEU A 72 -0.99 -0.17 -1.11
C LEU A 72 -1.12 1.09 -1.99
N PRO A 73 -1.25 0.96 -3.32
CA PRO A 73 -1.56 2.07 -4.20
C PRO A 73 -2.92 2.69 -3.87
N GLY A 74 -3.12 3.93 -4.31
CA GLY A 74 -4.40 4.62 -4.17
C GLY A 74 -5.27 4.52 -5.43
N GLY A 75 -5.70 5.66 -5.93
CA GLY A 75 -6.90 5.78 -6.72
C GLY A 75 -8.13 5.75 -5.82
N VAL A 76 -9.29 6.14 -6.31
CA VAL A 76 -10.51 6.14 -5.48
C VAL A 76 -11.17 4.76 -5.45
N MET A 77 -11.36 4.13 -6.60
CA MET A 77 -12.08 2.86 -6.73
C MET A 77 -11.32 1.68 -6.11
N ASN A 78 -10.00 1.62 -6.29
CA ASN A 78 -9.18 0.52 -5.82
C ASN A 78 -9.29 0.29 -4.31
N PRO A 79 -8.94 1.24 -3.44
CA PRO A 79 -9.08 1.03 -2.00
C PRO A 79 -10.52 0.93 -1.53
N ASP A 80 -11.46 1.59 -2.19
CA ASP A 80 -12.89 1.47 -1.88
C ASP A 80 -13.39 0.03 -2.06
N THR A 81 -12.98 -0.63 -3.12
CA THR A 81 -13.28 -2.05 -3.37
C THR A 81 -12.54 -2.97 -2.39
N LEU A 82 -11.22 -2.78 -2.21
CA LEU A 82 -10.40 -3.66 -1.37
C LEU A 82 -10.81 -3.62 0.09
N ARG A 83 -11.24 -2.48 0.61
CA ARG A 83 -11.65 -2.34 2.01
C ARG A 83 -12.88 -3.16 2.39
N THR A 84 -13.62 -3.69 1.41
CA THR A 84 -14.79 -4.57 1.62
C THR A 84 -14.45 -6.05 1.42
N ASN A 85 -13.20 -6.38 1.10
CA ASN A 85 -12.77 -7.75 0.88
C ASN A 85 -12.07 -8.30 2.12
N ASP A 86 -12.67 -9.27 2.79
CA ASP A 86 -12.17 -9.82 4.05
C ASP A 86 -10.77 -10.44 3.91
N ASN A 87 -10.49 -11.14 2.81
CA ASN A 87 -9.17 -11.73 2.56
C ASN A 87 -8.10 -10.63 2.40
N ALA A 88 -8.44 -9.51 1.73
CA ALA A 88 -7.56 -8.36 1.61
C ALA A 88 -7.25 -7.74 2.98
N LEU A 89 -8.26 -7.59 3.82
CA LEU A 89 -8.09 -7.03 5.17
C LEU A 89 -7.25 -7.95 6.07
N ILE A 90 -7.46 -9.26 6.01
CA ILE A 90 -6.64 -10.25 6.73
C ILE A 90 -5.19 -10.18 6.26
N PHE A 91 -4.99 -10.17 4.94
CA PHE A 91 -3.65 -10.07 4.35
C PHE A 91 -2.90 -8.83 4.85
N VAL A 92 -3.55 -7.67 4.83
CA VAL A 92 -2.98 -6.41 5.34
C VAL A 92 -2.64 -6.50 6.82
N ARG A 93 -3.59 -6.94 7.67
CA ARG A 93 -3.35 -7.08 9.13
C ARG A 93 -2.16 -7.97 9.45
N ASP A 94 -1.96 -9.02 8.67
CA ASP A 94 -0.88 -9.98 8.93
C ASP A 94 0.52 -9.38 8.71
N PHE A 95 0.69 -8.40 7.80
CA PHE A 95 1.94 -7.65 7.69
C PHE A 95 2.26 -6.87 8.97
N PHE A 96 1.28 -6.19 9.55
CA PHE A 96 1.46 -5.48 10.83
C PHE A 96 1.76 -6.45 11.97
N LYS A 97 1.01 -7.56 12.10
CA LYS A 97 1.28 -8.60 13.11
C LYS A 97 2.68 -9.19 12.97
N MET A 98 3.19 -9.34 11.76
CA MET A 98 4.53 -9.84 11.47
C MET A 98 5.60 -8.76 11.54
N LYS A 99 5.22 -7.50 11.83
CA LYS A 99 6.14 -6.36 11.95
C LYS A 99 6.92 -6.09 10.65
N LYS A 100 6.30 -6.36 9.52
CA LYS A 100 6.87 -6.14 8.19
C LYS A 100 6.53 -4.74 7.68
N PRO A 101 7.41 -4.11 6.89
CA PRO A 101 7.13 -2.80 6.30
C PRO A 101 5.82 -2.79 5.50
N VAL A 102 5.05 -1.72 5.68
CA VAL A 102 3.83 -1.44 4.91
C VAL A 102 3.91 -0.01 4.39
N ALA A 103 3.63 0.17 3.12
CA ALA A 103 3.60 1.50 2.51
C ALA A 103 2.25 1.74 1.84
N ALA A 104 1.65 2.91 2.07
CA ALA A 104 0.37 3.30 1.48
C ALA A 104 0.42 4.75 0.97
N ILE A 105 -0.18 4.99 -0.16
CA ILE A 105 -0.19 6.33 -0.77
C ILE A 105 -1.61 6.75 -1.15
N CYS A 106 -1.87 8.06 -1.09
CA CYS A 106 -3.09 8.70 -1.57
C CYS A 106 -4.33 8.19 -0.82
N HIS A 107 -5.26 7.50 -1.48
CA HIS A 107 -6.43 6.87 -0.88
C HIS A 107 -6.16 5.46 -0.32
N GLY A 108 -4.98 4.90 -0.56
CA GLY A 108 -4.58 3.58 -0.04
C GLY A 108 -4.84 3.38 1.46
N PRO A 109 -4.60 4.37 2.34
CA PRO A 109 -4.88 4.26 3.76
C PRO A 109 -6.35 3.97 4.15
N GLN A 110 -7.32 4.14 3.25
CA GLN A 110 -8.71 3.69 3.53
C GLN A 110 -8.81 2.20 3.85
N ILE A 111 -7.97 1.38 3.18
CA ILE A 111 -7.89 -0.06 3.46
C ILE A 111 -7.45 -0.29 4.90
N LEU A 112 -6.51 0.52 5.38
CA LEU A 112 -5.94 0.42 6.73
C LEU A 112 -6.94 0.78 7.83
N ILE A 113 -7.87 1.71 7.54
CA ILE A 113 -8.99 2.01 8.45
C ILE A 113 -9.85 0.76 8.65
N SER A 114 -10.25 0.11 7.56
CA SER A 114 -11.09 -1.09 7.60
C SER A 114 -10.33 -2.31 8.17
N ALA A 115 -9.00 -2.34 8.03
CA ALA A 115 -8.15 -3.34 8.66
C ALA A 115 -7.92 -3.08 10.17
N ASP A 116 -8.37 -1.94 10.70
CA ASP A 116 -8.19 -1.53 12.12
C ASP A 116 -6.72 -1.49 12.57
N VAL A 117 -5.86 -0.85 11.77
CA VAL A 117 -4.40 -0.79 12.02
C VAL A 117 -3.85 0.64 12.08
N VAL A 118 -4.72 1.68 12.09
CA VAL A 118 -4.27 3.08 12.06
C VAL A 118 -4.31 3.77 13.42
N LYS A 119 -4.97 3.20 14.40
CA LYS A 119 -5.15 3.83 15.71
C LYS A 119 -3.81 4.12 16.39
N GLY A 120 -3.60 5.39 16.76
CA GLY A 120 -2.36 5.85 17.40
C GLY A 120 -1.18 6.06 16.44
N ARG A 121 -1.30 5.64 15.17
CA ARG A 121 -0.22 5.79 14.17
C ARG A 121 -0.13 7.20 13.62
N THR A 122 1.09 7.64 13.37
CA THR A 122 1.35 8.91 12.68
C THR A 122 1.43 8.63 11.18
N LEU A 123 0.60 9.30 10.39
CA LEU A 123 0.49 9.04 8.96
C LEU A 123 0.03 10.26 8.16
N THR A 124 0.14 10.16 6.85
CA THR A 124 -0.48 11.07 5.89
C THR A 124 -1.29 10.31 4.86
N SER A 125 -2.01 11.02 4.02
CA SER A 125 -2.84 10.47 2.95
C SER A 125 -3.22 11.55 1.95
N TYR A 126 -3.98 11.17 0.94
CA TYR A 126 -4.71 12.16 0.16
C TYR A 126 -5.65 12.96 1.09
N LYS A 127 -5.70 14.27 0.85
CA LYS A 127 -6.37 15.23 1.74
C LYS A 127 -7.84 14.90 2.01
N SER A 128 -8.55 14.34 1.03
CA SER A 128 -10.00 14.09 1.16
C SER A 128 -10.36 13.04 2.23
N ILE A 129 -9.43 12.15 2.59
CA ILE A 129 -9.65 11.12 3.62
C ILE A 129 -9.01 11.44 4.97
N LYS A 130 -8.54 12.68 5.15
CA LYS A 130 -7.94 13.15 6.41
C LYS A 130 -8.85 12.92 7.61
N ASP A 131 -10.11 13.37 7.51
CA ASP A 131 -11.04 13.29 8.63
C ASP A 131 -11.42 11.85 8.95
N ASP A 132 -11.51 10.98 7.94
CA ASP A 132 -11.75 9.55 8.13
C ASP A 132 -10.64 8.88 8.95
N LEU A 133 -9.37 9.22 8.63
CA LEU A 133 -8.20 8.70 9.35
C LEU A 133 -8.12 9.25 10.79
N ILE A 134 -8.40 10.53 11.00
CA ILE A 134 -8.46 11.13 12.33
C ILE A 134 -9.56 10.47 13.16
N ASN A 135 -10.75 10.28 12.58
CA ASN A 135 -11.87 9.61 13.24
C ASN A 135 -11.56 8.14 13.57
N ALA A 136 -10.71 7.49 12.78
CA ALA A 136 -10.19 6.16 13.06
C ALA A 136 -9.07 6.13 14.12
N GLY A 137 -8.68 7.29 14.66
CA GLY A 137 -7.70 7.41 15.74
C GLY A 137 -6.26 7.63 15.28
N ALA A 138 -6.02 7.93 14.01
CA ALA A 138 -4.69 8.26 13.50
C ALA A 138 -4.27 9.70 13.83
N LYS A 139 -2.97 9.92 13.87
CA LYS A 139 -2.34 11.25 14.00
C LYS A 139 -1.95 11.72 12.59
N TRP A 140 -2.88 12.35 11.90
CA TRP A 140 -2.68 12.78 10.51
C TRP A 140 -1.82 14.06 10.43
N LYS A 141 -0.87 14.09 9.49
CA LYS A 141 -0.04 15.26 9.18
C LYS A 141 0.03 15.49 7.68
N ASP A 142 0.08 16.73 7.25
CA ASP A 142 0.26 17.12 5.85
C ASP A 142 1.74 17.19 5.50
N GLU A 143 2.34 16.04 5.23
CA GLU A 143 3.75 15.91 4.86
C GLU A 143 3.90 15.00 3.63
N ALA A 144 4.93 15.26 2.81
CA ALA A 144 5.14 14.51 1.57
C ALA A 144 5.41 13.01 1.81
N VAL A 145 6.06 12.68 2.92
CA VAL A 145 6.25 11.31 3.38
C VAL A 145 6.32 11.28 4.89
N ILE A 146 5.65 10.33 5.50
CA ILE A 146 5.77 10.02 6.92
C ILE A 146 6.20 8.58 7.06
N VAL A 147 7.17 8.36 7.96
CA VAL A 147 7.61 7.03 8.38
C VAL A 147 7.32 6.89 9.86
N ASP A 148 6.57 5.86 10.22
CA ASP A 148 6.20 5.52 11.59
C ASP A 148 6.46 4.03 11.82
N GLU A 149 7.64 3.68 12.33
CA GLU A 149 8.01 2.31 12.70
C GLU A 149 7.73 1.26 11.59
N GLY A 150 8.30 1.47 10.40
CA GLY A 150 8.11 0.57 9.25
C GLY A 150 6.84 0.84 8.43
N PHE A 151 6.04 1.80 8.86
CA PHE A 151 4.85 2.21 8.12
C PHE A 151 5.12 3.52 7.38
N VAL A 152 5.09 3.48 6.04
CA VAL A 152 5.39 4.61 5.14
C VAL A 152 4.11 5.11 4.50
N THR A 153 3.85 6.42 4.57
CA THR A 153 2.70 7.02 3.90
C THR A 153 3.05 8.28 3.12
N SER A 154 2.34 8.53 2.03
CA SER A 154 2.44 9.73 1.20
C SER A 154 1.06 10.17 0.69
N ARG A 155 0.97 11.38 0.11
CA ARG A 155 -0.31 12.05 -0.15
C ARG A 155 -0.85 11.84 -1.57
N ASN A 156 0.01 11.88 -2.56
CA ASN A 156 -0.37 11.92 -3.98
C ASN A 156 0.82 11.57 -4.88
N PRO A 157 0.63 11.43 -6.21
CA PRO A 157 1.71 11.09 -7.14
C PRO A 157 2.92 12.02 -7.11
N GLY A 158 2.75 13.30 -6.74
CA GLY A 158 3.86 14.24 -6.60
C GLY A 158 4.87 13.85 -5.51
N ASP A 159 4.46 13.03 -4.55
CA ASP A 159 5.30 12.56 -3.44
C ASP A 159 6.06 11.25 -3.77
N LEU A 160 5.81 10.61 -4.91
CA LEU A 160 6.36 9.29 -5.27
C LEU A 160 7.89 9.18 -5.14
N PRO A 161 8.71 10.18 -5.51
CA PRO A 161 10.16 10.05 -5.32
C PRO A 161 10.56 9.83 -3.86
N LYS A 162 9.95 10.57 -2.93
CA LYS A 162 10.20 10.42 -1.48
C LYS A 162 9.59 9.13 -0.92
N PHE A 163 8.39 8.80 -1.38
CA PHE A 163 7.70 7.55 -1.03
C PHE A 163 8.55 6.33 -1.40
N ASN A 164 9.01 6.24 -2.64
CA ASN A 164 9.83 5.12 -3.12
C ASN A 164 11.15 5.01 -2.36
N SER A 165 11.81 6.14 -2.10
CA SER A 165 13.08 6.17 -1.34
C SER A 165 12.89 5.60 0.06
N LYS A 166 11.85 6.05 0.79
CA LYS A 166 11.57 5.57 2.14
C LYS A 166 11.08 4.12 2.17
N LEU A 167 10.25 3.72 1.21
CA LEU A 167 9.83 2.33 1.05
C LEU A 167 11.05 1.40 0.91
N ILE A 168 11.99 1.72 0.05
CA ILE A 168 13.21 0.92 -0.16
C ILE A 168 14.07 0.87 1.10
N GLU A 169 14.22 2.01 1.81
CA GLU A 169 14.95 2.10 3.07
C GLU A 169 14.36 1.14 4.11
N GLU A 170 13.06 1.24 4.38
CA GLU A 170 12.36 0.39 5.35
C GLU A 170 12.42 -1.10 4.99
N ILE A 171 12.32 -1.44 3.70
CA ILE A 171 12.49 -2.82 3.23
C ILE A 171 13.90 -3.36 3.49
N LYS A 172 14.92 -2.53 3.30
CA LYS A 172 16.32 -2.90 3.57
C LYS A 172 16.58 -3.11 5.07
N GLU A 173 15.98 -2.29 5.91
CA GLU A 173 16.04 -2.43 7.36
C GLU A 173 15.31 -3.70 7.84
N GLY A 174 14.19 -4.05 7.21
CA GLY A 174 13.45 -5.27 7.46
C GLY A 174 12.37 -5.13 8.52
N LYS A 175 12.29 -6.05 9.49
CA LYS A 175 11.24 -6.02 10.51
C LYS A 175 11.49 -4.93 11.55
N HIS A 176 10.44 -4.19 11.88
CA HIS A 176 10.45 -3.14 12.88
C HIS A 176 9.83 -3.64 14.17
N ALA A 177 10.66 -3.83 15.21
CA ALA A 177 10.22 -4.41 16.47
C ALA A 177 9.10 -3.62 17.17
N GLU A 178 9.10 -2.31 16.98
CA GLU A 178 8.11 -1.38 17.53
C GLU A 178 6.81 -1.29 16.69
N GLN A 179 6.79 -1.82 15.47
CA GLN A 179 5.58 -1.80 14.64
C GLN A 179 4.44 -2.57 15.31
N HIS A 180 3.27 -1.96 15.35
CA HIS A 180 2.06 -2.53 15.94
C HIS A 180 0.83 -2.22 15.05
N ALA A 181 -0.23 -2.99 15.25
CA ALA A 181 -1.54 -2.78 14.65
C ALA A 181 -2.46 -2.05 15.63
#